data_459ebeb3d95b10dcc78f48160cd1f042
#
_entry.id   459ebeb3d95b10dcc78f48160cd1f042
#
_cell.length_a   1.000
_cell.length_b   1.000
_cell.length_c   1.000
_cell.angle_alpha   90.00
_cell.angle_beta   90.00
_cell.angle_gamma   90.00
#
_symmetry.space_group_name_H-M   'P 1'
#
loop_
_entity.id
_entity.type
_entity.pdbx_description
1 polymer ?
#
loop_
_entity_poly.entity_id
_entity_poly.type
_entity_poly.pdbx_seq_one_letter_code
_entity_poly.pdbx_strand_id
1 'polypeptide(L)'
;MVPAITSSTRITLVSVTNETLRDLADLHARVFPIAYGQKFYNEVLNAGELAKMVYYDNEYAGAICCRKEPSKYANFTARVYMMTLGVLKKYRNLGLGTILIEHIVETLRRQSDPIVTSIYLHVQTVNEAAIRFYTRNGFRIQSIVPDYYKLIENRDAYILVRPIFHLYENDVQQQPEQQQQHQLQYKRHP
;
A
#
# COMPACT_ATOMS: atom_id res chain seq x y z
N MET A 1 -37.24 -23.55 -1.43
CA MET A 1 -36.12 -23.31 -0.52
C MET A 1 -34.94 -22.88 -1.39
N VAL A 2 -34.69 -21.54 -1.49
CA VAL A 2 -33.63 -20.98 -2.34
C VAL A 2 -32.34 -21.03 -1.53
N PRO A 3 -31.23 -21.61 -2.03
CA PRO A 3 -29.97 -21.59 -1.30
C PRO A 3 -29.48 -20.15 -1.21
N ALA A 4 -29.20 -19.69 0.01
CA ALA A 4 -28.55 -18.45 0.24
C ALA A 4 -27.16 -18.48 -0.41
N ILE A 5 -26.96 -17.67 -1.44
CA ILE A 5 -25.62 -17.41 -2.01
C ILE A 5 -24.88 -16.55 -0.99
N THR A 6 -24.15 -17.20 -0.09
CA THR A 6 -23.13 -16.51 0.70
C THR A 6 -22.02 -16.11 -0.26
N SER A 7 -21.99 -14.84 -0.62
CA SER A 7 -20.87 -14.23 -1.34
C SER A 7 -19.63 -14.28 -0.41
N SER A 8 -18.91 -15.40 -0.46
CA SER A 8 -17.60 -15.51 0.15
C SER A 8 -16.64 -14.67 -0.69
N THR A 9 -16.28 -13.50 -0.18
CA THR A 9 -15.21 -12.70 -0.79
C THR A 9 -13.91 -13.49 -0.65
N ARG A 10 -13.37 -13.97 -1.78
CA ARG A 10 -12.10 -14.73 -1.82
C ARG A 10 -10.91 -13.97 -1.27
N ILE A 11 -10.99 -12.64 -1.19
CA ILE A 11 -9.92 -11.75 -0.74
C ILE A 11 -10.38 -11.01 0.51
N THR A 12 -9.61 -11.12 1.58
CA THR A 12 -9.86 -10.43 2.85
C THR A 12 -8.61 -9.70 3.31
N LEU A 13 -8.74 -8.43 3.71
CA LEU A 13 -7.67 -7.68 4.37
C LEU A 13 -7.84 -7.80 5.89
N VAL A 14 -6.76 -8.19 6.57
CA VAL A 14 -6.72 -8.42 8.01
C VAL A 14 -5.62 -7.56 8.63
N SER A 15 -5.91 -6.95 9.78
CA SER A 15 -4.92 -6.18 10.55
C SER A 15 -3.82 -7.10 11.09
N VAL A 16 -2.61 -6.57 11.20
CA VAL A 16 -1.54 -7.28 11.88
C VAL A 16 -1.78 -7.16 13.39
N THR A 17 -1.96 -8.31 14.04
CA THR A 17 -2.15 -8.47 15.48
C THR A 17 -1.23 -9.55 16.00
N ASN A 18 -1.19 -9.77 17.32
CA ASN A 18 -0.43 -10.88 17.91
C ASN A 18 -0.86 -12.25 17.34
N GLU A 19 -2.13 -12.41 16.95
CA GLU A 19 -2.67 -13.64 16.39
C GLU A 19 -2.16 -13.89 14.97
N THR A 20 -2.05 -12.83 14.15
CA THR A 20 -1.59 -12.92 12.74
C THR A 20 -0.09 -12.75 12.58
N LEU A 21 0.63 -12.40 13.66
CA LEU A 21 2.07 -12.11 13.61
C LEU A 21 2.90 -13.33 13.16
N ARG A 22 2.49 -14.54 13.54
CA ARG A 22 3.16 -15.78 13.12
C ARG A 22 3.06 -15.97 11.60
N ASP A 23 1.88 -15.74 11.03
CA ASP A 23 1.65 -15.85 9.59
C ASP A 23 2.46 -14.80 8.83
N LEU A 24 2.54 -13.57 9.37
CA LEU A 24 3.37 -12.50 8.82
C LEU A 24 4.85 -12.88 8.81
N ALA A 25 5.36 -13.44 9.91
CA ALA A 25 6.76 -13.86 10.02
C ALA A 25 7.09 -14.98 9.05
N ASP A 26 6.20 -15.98 8.90
CA ASP A 26 6.37 -17.05 7.93
C ASP A 26 6.31 -16.53 6.48
N LEU A 27 5.39 -15.63 6.17
CA LEU A 27 5.34 -14.97 4.87
C LEU A 27 6.65 -14.23 4.56
N HIS A 28 7.16 -13.45 5.50
CA HIS A 28 8.42 -12.72 5.32
C HIS A 28 9.59 -13.67 5.07
N ALA A 29 9.70 -14.76 5.82
CA ALA A 29 10.75 -15.76 5.63
C ALA A 29 10.72 -16.43 4.23
N ARG A 30 9.55 -16.53 3.61
CA ARG A 30 9.39 -17.11 2.27
C ARG A 30 9.57 -16.10 1.12
N VAL A 31 9.36 -14.82 1.39
CA VAL A 31 9.33 -13.79 0.32
C VAL A 31 10.61 -12.97 0.28
N PHE A 32 11.25 -12.73 1.41
CA PHE A 32 12.43 -11.86 1.50
C PHE A 32 13.71 -12.67 1.82
N PRO A 33 14.86 -12.26 1.26
CA PRO A 33 16.15 -12.93 1.50
C PRO A 33 16.77 -12.57 2.86
N ILE A 34 16.14 -11.68 3.63
CA ILE A 34 16.63 -11.19 4.93
C ILE A 34 15.66 -11.55 6.04
N ALA A 35 16.17 -11.80 7.24
CA ALA A 35 15.36 -11.99 8.44
C ALA A 35 15.07 -10.64 9.12
N TYR A 36 13.84 -10.44 9.54
CA TYR A 36 13.44 -9.26 10.33
C TYR A 36 13.51 -9.59 11.82
N GLY A 37 14.08 -8.67 12.60
CA GLY A 37 14.21 -8.84 14.05
C GLY A 37 12.96 -8.38 14.81
N GLN A 38 12.95 -8.65 16.13
CA GLN A 38 11.83 -8.32 17.02
C GLN A 38 11.41 -6.83 16.97
N LYS A 39 12.38 -5.92 16.83
CA LYS A 39 12.10 -4.48 16.74
C LYS A 39 11.18 -4.17 15.57
N PHE A 40 11.38 -4.78 14.40
CA PHE A 40 10.52 -4.62 13.23
C PHE A 40 9.09 -5.09 13.53
N TYR A 41 8.93 -6.27 14.10
CA TYR A 41 7.59 -6.82 14.39
C TYR A 41 6.85 -6.02 15.48
N ASN A 42 7.56 -5.51 16.47
CA ASN A 42 6.98 -4.59 17.45
C ASN A 42 6.49 -3.29 16.82
N GLU A 43 7.26 -2.74 15.87
CA GLU A 43 6.85 -1.56 15.09
C GLU A 43 5.60 -1.84 14.25
N VAL A 44 5.55 -2.98 13.58
CA VAL A 44 4.41 -3.39 12.74
C VAL A 44 3.14 -3.62 13.56
N LEU A 45 3.23 -4.21 14.75
CA LEU A 45 2.09 -4.39 15.67
C LEU A 45 1.46 -3.05 16.08
N ASN A 46 2.25 -1.98 16.16
CA ASN A 46 1.78 -0.64 16.52
C ASN A 46 1.39 0.23 15.30
N ALA A 47 1.53 -0.30 14.08
CA ALA A 47 1.28 0.47 12.86
C ALA A 47 -0.21 0.61 12.49
N GLY A 48 -1.11 -0.17 13.11
CA GLY A 48 -2.55 -0.13 12.85
C GLY A 48 -2.89 -0.36 11.37
N GLU A 49 -3.63 0.56 10.78
CA GLU A 49 -4.04 0.47 9.37
C GLU A 49 -2.88 0.53 8.36
N LEU A 50 -1.68 0.91 8.80
CA LEU A 50 -0.49 0.95 7.96
C LEU A 50 0.22 -0.42 7.84
N ALA A 51 -0.30 -1.46 8.49
CA ALA A 51 0.16 -2.83 8.36
C ALA A 51 -1.03 -3.78 8.14
N LYS A 52 -1.06 -4.42 6.98
CA LYS A 52 -2.15 -5.33 6.58
C LYS A 52 -1.61 -6.61 5.98
N MET A 53 -2.31 -7.70 6.29
CA MET A 53 -2.19 -8.96 5.57
C MET A 53 -3.36 -9.11 4.61
N VAL A 54 -3.13 -9.73 3.48
CA VAL A 54 -4.17 -10.18 2.55
C VAL A 54 -4.26 -11.69 2.60
N TYR A 55 -5.49 -12.18 2.81
CA TYR A 55 -5.84 -13.60 2.72
C TYR A 55 -6.59 -13.85 1.41
N TYR A 56 -6.33 -15.00 0.82
CA TYR A 56 -7.00 -15.49 -0.38
C TYR A 56 -7.54 -16.89 -0.08
N ASP A 57 -8.86 -17.06 -0.16
CA ASP A 57 -9.57 -18.31 0.23
C ASP A 57 -9.15 -18.77 1.65
N ASN A 58 -9.08 -17.85 2.61
CA ASN A 58 -8.69 -18.05 4.02
C ASN A 58 -7.20 -18.45 4.26
N GLU A 59 -6.35 -18.44 3.23
CA GLU A 59 -4.92 -18.63 3.39
C GLU A 59 -4.19 -17.28 3.30
N TYR A 60 -3.21 -17.00 4.19
CA TYR A 60 -2.41 -15.79 4.05
C TYR A 60 -1.64 -15.82 2.72
N ALA A 61 -1.76 -14.75 1.97
CA ALA A 61 -1.25 -14.66 0.61
C ALA A 61 -0.20 -13.57 0.43
N GLY A 62 -0.28 -12.50 1.21
CA GLY A 62 0.64 -11.37 1.14
C GLY A 62 0.48 -10.42 2.32
N ALA A 63 1.39 -9.46 2.42
CA ALA A 63 1.33 -8.40 3.43
C ALA A 63 2.03 -7.13 2.95
N ILE A 64 1.60 -6.00 3.52
CA ILE A 64 2.25 -4.70 3.45
C ILE A 64 2.50 -4.20 4.86
N CYS A 65 3.70 -3.67 5.13
CA CYS A 65 4.04 -3.04 6.39
C CYS A 65 4.66 -1.68 6.12
N CYS A 66 4.05 -0.64 6.67
CA CYS A 66 4.51 0.74 6.53
C CYS A 66 4.70 1.38 7.91
N ARG A 67 5.52 2.43 7.95
CA ARG A 67 5.66 3.31 9.12
C ARG A 67 5.52 4.76 8.71
N LYS A 68 5.00 5.56 9.62
CA LYS A 68 4.91 7.01 9.46
C LYS A 68 6.20 7.67 9.91
N GLU A 69 6.69 8.62 9.12
CA GLU A 69 7.88 9.39 9.41
C GLU A 69 7.52 10.89 9.40
N PRO A 70 7.58 11.59 10.56
CA PRO A 70 7.34 13.03 10.62
C PRO A 70 8.28 13.78 9.70
N SER A 71 7.80 14.84 9.07
CA SER A 71 8.65 15.74 8.29
C SER A 71 9.58 16.52 9.20
N LYS A 72 10.84 16.61 8.79
CA LYS A 72 11.83 17.46 9.49
C LYS A 72 11.70 18.95 9.14
N TYR A 73 10.97 19.29 8.08
CA TYR A 73 10.96 20.63 7.49
C TYR A 73 9.61 21.34 7.57
N ALA A 74 8.55 20.60 7.84
CA ALA A 74 7.19 21.14 7.91
C ALA A 74 6.43 20.50 9.06
N ASN A 75 6.06 21.31 10.05
CA ASN A 75 5.21 20.87 11.14
C ASN A 75 3.86 20.39 10.57
N PHE A 76 3.23 19.41 11.22
CA PHE A 76 1.95 18.80 10.83
C PHE A 76 1.96 17.99 9.52
N THR A 77 3.13 17.73 8.92
CA THR A 77 3.24 16.85 7.76
C THR A 77 4.07 15.61 8.06
N ALA A 78 3.81 14.54 7.31
CA ALA A 78 4.55 13.29 7.41
C ALA A 78 4.75 12.68 6.02
N ARG A 79 5.65 11.71 5.94
CA ARG A 79 5.77 10.75 4.85
C ARG A 79 5.53 9.35 5.40
N VAL A 80 5.14 8.45 4.55
CA VAL A 80 5.03 7.03 4.93
C VAL A 80 6.10 6.23 4.20
N TYR A 81 6.89 5.49 4.96
CA TYR A 81 7.86 4.55 4.44
C TYR A 81 7.25 3.16 4.35
N MET A 82 7.20 2.59 3.14
CA MET A 82 6.84 1.20 2.92
C MET A 82 8.06 0.32 3.22
N MET A 83 8.03 -0.32 4.39
CA MET A 83 9.13 -1.18 4.85
C MET A 83 9.15 -2.51 4.10
N THR A 84 7.98 -3.13 3.90
CA THR A 84 7.83 -4.38 3.17
C THR A 84 6.53 -4.41 2.37
N LEU A 85 6.56 -5.03 1.20
CA LEU A 85 5.39 -5.48 0.45
C LEU A 85 5.75 -6.82 -0.18
N GLY A 86 5.05 -7.86 0.19
CA GLY A 86 5.30 -9.21 -0.27
C GLY A 86 4.04 -9.99 -0.57
N VAL A 87 4.08 -10.79 -1.65
CA VAL A 87 3.02 -11.73 -2.02
C VAL A 87 3.67 -13.08 -2.32
N LEU A 88 3.15 -14.15 -1.71
CA LEU A 88 3.60 -15.52 -1.94
C LEU A 88 3.52 -15.85 -3.44
N LYS A 89 4.52 -16.58 -3.94
CA LYS A 89 4.67 -16.86 -5.38
C LYS A 89 3.39 -17.44 -6.02
N LYS A 90 2.70 -18.35 -5.31
CA LYS A 90 1.46 -18.99 -5.79
C LYS A 90 0.27 -18.03 -5.95
N TYR A 91 0.30 -16.86 -5.29
CA TYR A 91 -0.75 -15.84 -5.31
C TYR A 91 -0.37 -14.57 -6.07
N ARG A 92 0.79 -14.56 -6.75
CA ARG A 92 1.18 -13.43 -7.60
C ARG A 92 0.27 -13.34 -8.82
N ASN A 93 0.24 -12.16 -9.44
CA ASN A 93 -0.59 -11.83 -10.60
C ASN A 93 -2.12 -11.87 -10.37
N LEU A 94 -2.57 -11.99 -9.11
CA LEU A 94 -3.98 -11.90 -8.71
C LEU A 94 -4.37 -10.48 -8.24
N GLY A 95 -3.53 -9.46 -8.46
CA GLY A 95 -3.81 -8.09 -8.04
C GLY A 95 -3.59 -7.80 -6.56
N LEU A 96 -3.23 -8.79 -5.72
CA LEU A 96 -3.17 -8.65 -4.26
C LEU A 96 -2.20 -7.55 -3.79
N GLY A 97 -1.06 -7.40 -4.44
CA GLY A 97 -0.11 -6.33 -4.13
C GLY A 97 -0.69 -4.94 -4.39
N THR A 98 -1.47 -4.76 -5.45
CA THR A 98 -2.18 -3.51 -5.76
C THR A 98 -3.26 -3.24 -4.71
N ILE A 99 -4.04 -4.24 -4.31
CA ILE A 99 -5.06 -4.11 -3.26
C ILE A 99 -4.42 -3.63 -1.94
N LEU A 100 -3.28 -4.19 -1.56
CA LEU A 100 -2.54 -3.77 -0.38
C LEU A 100 -2.06 -2.31 -0.48
N ILE A 101 -1.50 -1.89 -1.62
CA ILE A 101 -1.08 -0.49 -1.83
C ILE A 101 -2.28 0.46 -1.77
N GLU A 102 -3.38 0.14 -2.46
CA GLU A 102 -4.56 1.01 -2.50
C GLU A 102 -5.22 1.13 -1.13
N HIS A 103 -5.23 0.07 -0.30
CA HIS A 103 -5.67 0.17 1.09
C HIS A 103 -4.85 1.22 1.86
N ILE A 104 -3.50 1.19 1.77
CA ILE A 104 -2.66 2.18 2.43
C ILE A 104 -2.94 3.59 1.89
N VAL A 105 -2.98 3.75 0.58
CA VAL A 105 -3.22 5.05 -0.06
C VAL A 105 -4.56 5.64 0.37
N GLU A 106 -5.63 4.83 0.40
CA GLU A 106 -6.96 5.28 0.82
C GLU A 106 -7.00 5.63 2.31
N THR A 107 -6.33 4.86 3.16
CA THR A 107 -6.15 5.16 4.58
C THR A 107 -5.48 6.53 4.76
N LEU A 108 -4.40 6.79 4.00
CA LEU A 108 -3.66 8.03 4.09
C LEU A 108 -4.43 9.24 3.55
N ARG A 109 -5.25 9.07 2.52
CA ARG A 109 -6.09 10.15 1.96
C ARG A 109 -7.11 10.69 2.96
N ARG A 110 -7.62 9.83 3.85
CA ARG A 110 -8.60 10.18 4.88
C ARG A 110 -7.97 10.76 6.15
N GLN A 111 -6.66 10.67 6.28
CA GLN A 111 -5.97 11.14 7.47
C GLN A 111 -5.63 12.63 7.34
N SER A 112 -6.07 13.44 8.31
CA SER A 112 -5.87 14.91 8.33
C SER A 112 -4.75 15.36 9.26
N ASP A 113 -4.35 14.55 10.25
CA ASP A 113 -3.31 14.92 11.24
C ASP A 113 -2.40 13.72 11.59
N PRO A 114 -1.11 13.82 11.27
CA PRO A 114 -0.49 14.78 10.35
C PRO A 114 -0.91 14.50 8.89
N ILE A 115 -0.89 15.53 8.05
CA ILE A 115 -1.09 15.40 6.60
C ILE A 115 0.04 14.58 6.01
N VAL A 116 -0.26 13.43 5.40
CA VAL A 116 0.74 12.60 4.74
C VAL A 116 0.90 13.04 3.29
N THR A 117 2.09 13.54 2.94
CA THR A 117 2.35 14.07 1.60
C THR A 117 2.72 13.01 0.56
N SER A 118 3.28 11.90 0.99
CA SER A 118 3.72 10.83 0.09
C SER A 118 3.97 9.50 0.81
N ILE A 119 3.86 8.42 0.05
CA ILE A 119 4.41 7.11 0.40
C ILE A 119 5.66 6.84 -0.45
N TYR A 120 6.69 6.24 0.14
CA TYR A 120 7.94 5.95 -0.56
C TYR A 120 8.56 4.62 -0.10
N LEU A 121 9.46 4.10 -0.92
CA LEU A 121 10.17 2.84 -0.68
C LEU A 121 11.58 2.86 -1.30
N HIS A 122 12.38 1.88 -0.92
CA HIS A 122 13.63 1.54 -1.61
C HIS A 122 13.47 0.22 -2.36
N VAL A 123 14.01 0.16 -3.57
CA VAL A 123 14.05 -1.06 -4.38
C VAL A 123 15.42 -1.17 -5.07
N GLN A 124 16.00 -2.37 -5.14
CA GLN A 124 17.23 -2.58 -5.89
C GLN A 124 17.09 -2.09 -7.35
N THR A 125 18.10 -1.40 -7.85
CA THR A 125 18.11 -0.85 -9.22
C THR A 125 17.94 -1.93 -10.29
N VAL A 126 18.35 -3.15 -10.01
CA VAL A 126 18.25 -4.34 -10.90
C VAL A 126 16.92 -5.09 -10.76
N ASN A 127 16.05 -4.75 -9.80
CA ASN A 127 14.77 -5.42 -9.61
C ASN A 127 13.70 -4.83 -10.54
N GLU A 128 13.88 -5.05 -11.84
CA GLU A 128 12.98 -4.52 -12.87
C GLU A 128 11.51 -4.94 -12.67
N ALA A 129 11.27 -6.16 -12.18
CA ALA A 129 9.91 -6.65 -11.96
C ALA A 129 9.20 -5.82 -10.88
N ALA A 130 9.88 -5.52 -9.76
CA ALA A 130 9.34 -4.67 -8.72
C ALA A 130 9.18 -3.21 -9.19
N ILE A 131 10.18 -2.68 -9.92
CA ILE A 131 10.12 -1.32 -10.47
C ILE A 131 8.89 -1.17 -11.38
N ARG A 132 8.69 -2.08 -12.33
CA ARG A 132 7.49 -2.08 -13.20
C ARG A 132 6.18 -2.20 -12.40
N PHE A 133 6.15 -3.03 -11.36
CA PHE A 133 4.99 -3.17 -10.50
C PHE A 133 4.67 -1.85 -9.78
N TYR A 134 5.64 -1.23 -9.12
CA TYR A 134 5.44 0.04 -8.41
C TYR A 134 5.07 1.18 -9.36
N THR A 135 5.70 1.26 -10.54
CA THR A 135 5.37 2.29 -11.54
C THR A 135 3.90 2.19 -12.00
N ARG A 136 3.38 0.97 -12.24
CA ARG A 136 1.95 0.76 -12.54
C ARG A 136 1.03 1.15 -11.39
N ASN A 137 1.54 1.11 -10.15
CA ASN A 137 0.83 1.56 -8.95
C ASN A 137 1.11 3.04 -8.60
N GLY A 138 1.50 3.87 -9.57
CA GLY A 138 1.62 5.32 -9.44
C GLY A 138 2.89 5.82 -8.74
N PHE A 139 3.87 4.96 -8.50
CA PHE A 139 5.17 5.37 -8.00
C PHE A 139 6.07 5.85 -9.14
N ARG A 140 6.95 6.80 -8.82
CA ARG A 140 7.98 7.32 -9.75
C ARG A 140 9.34 7.27 -9.08
N ILE A 141 10.39 6.99 -9.86
CA ILE A 141 11.77 7.08 -9.38
C ILE A 141 12.07 8.53 -9.04
N GLN A 142 12.50 8.78 -7.81
CA GLN A 142 12.90 10.11 -7.33
C GLN A 142 14.42 10.27 -7.36
N SER A 143 15.16 9.28 -6.89
CA SER A 143 16.63 9.33 -6.78
C SER A 143 17.24 7.94 -6.70
N ILE A 144 18.57 7.88 -6.79
CA ILE A 144 19.38 6.69 -6.51
C ILE A 144 20.07 6.89 -5.14
N VAL A 145 20.14 5.80 -4.38
CA VAL A 145 20.97 5.70 -3.17
C VAL A 145 22.04 4.65 -3.43
N PRO A 146 23.28 5.05 -3.69
CA PRO A 146 24.36 4.11 -3.87
C PRO A 146 24.61 3.32 -2.60
N ASP A 147 24.97 2.06 -2.76
CA ASP A 147 25.41 1.20 -1.66
C ASP A 147 24.40 1.08 -0.49
N TYR A 148 23.11 1.15 -0.80
CA TYR A 148 22.01 1.07 0.18
C TYR A 148 21.93 -0.30 0.85
N TYR A 149 21.95 -1.37 0.05
CA TYR A 149 21.89 -2.74 0.53
C TYR A 149 23.28 -3.26 0.89
N LYS A 150 23.55 -3.51 2.18
CA LYS A 150 24.88 -3.89 2.67
C LYS A 150 25.20 -5.38 2.55
N LEU A 151 24.16 -6.23 2.44
CA LEU A 151 24.29 -7.69 2.60
C LEU A 151 24.03 -8.48 1.33
N ILE A 152 23.77 -7.82 0.20
CA ILE A 152 23.42 -8.47 -1.06
C ILE A 152 24.18 -7.86 -2.23
N GLU A 153 24.31 -8.60 -3.33
CA GLU A 153 24.81 -8.06 -4.60
C GLU A 153 23.87 -6.99 -5.15
N ASN A 154 24.40 -6.12 -6.04
CA ASN A 154 23.66 -4.99 -6.60
C ASN A 154 23.10 -4.11 -5.49
N ARG A 155 23.98 -3.43 -4.81
CA ARG A 155 23.73 -2.71 -3.56
C ARG A 155 22.97 -1.42 -3.72
N ASP A 156 22.87 -0.88 -4.93
CA ASP A 156 22.21 0.39 -5.21
C ASP A 156 20.69 0.25 -5.17
N ALA A 157 20.04 1.27 -4.65
CA ALA A 157 18.59 1.35 -4.59
C ALA A 157 18.07 2.58 -5.32
N TYR A 158 16.90 2.46 -5.95
CA TYR A 158 16.04 3.60 -6.26
C TYR A 158 15.17 3.92 -5.05
N ILE A 159 14.97 5.22 -4.80
CA ILE A 159 13.85 5.71 -4.02
C ILE A 159 12.69 5.91 -4.98
N LEU A 160 11.61 5.18 -4.76
CA LEU A 160 10.35 5.35 -5.47
C LEU A 160 9.35 6.08 -4.57
N VAL A 161 8.64 7.06 -5.14
CA VAL A 161 7.69 7.91 -4.41
C VAL A 161 6.36 7.97 -5.14
N ARG A 162 5.26 7.87 -4.39
CA ARG A 162 3.88 8.15 -4.83
C ARG A 162 3.33 9.29 -3.97
N PRO A 163 2.95 10.46 -4.54
CA PRO A 163 2.26 11.53 -3.83
C PRO A 163 0.90 11.05 -3.31
N ILE A 164 0.46 11.59 -2.17
CA ILE A 164 -0.87 11.39 -1.62
C ILE A 164 -1.66 12.69 -1.78
N PHE A 165 -2.77 12.61 -2.50
CA PHE A 165 -3.72 13.72 -2.66
C PHE A 165 -4.88 13.48 -1.70
N HIS A 166 -5.09 14.43 -0.78
CA HIS A 166 -6.14 14.32 0.24
C HIS A 166 -7.50 14.68 -0.37
N LEU A 167 -8.53 13.96 0.08
CA LEU A 167 -9.92 14.28 -0.22
C LEU A 167 -10.37 15.37 0.75
N TYR A 168 -10.59 16.60 0.27
CA TYR A 168 -11.25 17.62 1.07
C TYR A 168 -12.76 17.40 1.00
N GLU A 169 -13.48 17.59 2.12
CA GLU A 169 -14.94 17.36 2.19
C GLU A 169 -15.74 18.12 1.11
N ASN A 170 -15.19 19.21 0.58
CA ASN A 170 -15.82 19.98 -0.49
C ASN A 170 -15.83 19.28 -1.86
N ASP A 171 -14.96 18.31 -2.09
CA ASP A 171 -14.89 17.59 -3.38
C ASP A 171 -15.97 16.50 -3.48
N VAL A 172 -16.49 16.03 -2.36
CA VAL A 172 -17.54 14.99 -2.33
C VAL A 172 -18.92 15.54 -2.70
N GLN A 173 -19.17 16.83 -2.50
CA GLN A 173 -20.47 17.46 -2.79
C GLN A 173 -20.63 17.94 -4.25
N GLN A 174 -19.56 18.05 -5.03
CA GLN A 174 -19.62 18.59 -6.40
C GLN A 174 -19.80 17.54 -7.50
N GLN A 175 -19.67 16.24 -7.21
CA GLN A 175 -19.82 15.21 -8.25
C GLN A 175 -21.26 14.91 -8.71
N PRO A 176 -22.34 15.08 -7.92
CA PRO A 176 -23.70 14.85 -8.44
C PRO A 176 -24.23 15.94 -9.36
N GLU A 177 -23.82 17.21 -9.18
CA GLU A 177 -24.44 18.32 -9.92
C GLU A 177 -23.89 18.52 -11.34
N GLN A 178 -22.62 18.23 -11.57
CA GLN A 178 -22.03 18.40 -12.91
C GLN A 178 -22.53 17.34 -13.92
N GLN A 179 -22.85 16.13 -13.48
CA GLN A 179 -23.43 15.11 -14.36
C GLN A 179 -24.89 15.40 -14.71
N GLN A 180 -25.66 16.03 -13.82
CA GLN A 180 -27.04 16.43 -14.12
C GLN A 180 -27.10 17.64 -15.06
N GLN A 181 -26.20 18.60 -14.94
CA GLN A 181 -26.16 19.76 -15.86
C GLN A 181 -25.74 19.36 -17.26
N HIS A 182 -24.83 18.42 -17.43
CA HIS A 182 -24.43 17.91 -18.75
C HIS A 182 -25.57 17.15 -19.46
N GLN A 183 -26.41 16.41 -18.72
CA GLN A 183 -27.57 15.72 -19.31
C GLN A 183 -28.72 16.65 -19.66
N LEU A 184 -28.87 17.79 -19.00
CA LEU A 184 -29.90 18.80 -19.28
C LEU A 184 -29.54 19.65 -20.50
N GLN A 185 -28.27 19.88 -20.80
CA GLN A 185 -27.86 20.61 -22.01
C GLN A 185 -28.06 19.79 -23.29
N TYR A 186 -27.94 18.47 -23.26
CA TYR A 186 -28.17 17.62 -24.43
C TYR A 186 -29.65 17.45 -24.82
N LYS A 187 -30.59 17.81 -23.93
CA LYS A 187 -32.05 17.72 -24.19
C LYS A 187 -32.66 19.01 -24.73
N ARG A 188 -31.88 20.08 -24.96
CA ARG A 188 -32.41 21.41 -25.38
C ARG A 188 -32.09 21.83 -26.83
N HIS A 189 -31.60 20.93 -27.67
CA HIS A 189 -31.54 21.23 -29.12
C HIS A 189 -32.43 20.27 -29.90
N PRO A 190 -33.39 20.84 -30.67
CA PRO A 190 -34.30 20.08 -31.50
C PRO A 190 -33.63 19.42 -32.72
#